data_4e50616ef373adf09a37b8569b8dd1de
#
_entry.id   4e50616ef373adf09a37b8569b8dd1de
#
_cell.length_a   1.000
_cell.length_b   1.000
_cell.length_c   1.000
_cell.angle_alpha   90.00
_cell.angle_beta   90.00
_cell.angle_gamma   90.00
#
_symmetry.space_group_name_H-M   'P 1'
#
loop_
_entity.id
_entity.type
_entity.pdbx_description
1 polymer ?
#
loop_
_entity_poly.entity_id
_entity_poly.type
_entity_poly.pdbx_seq_one_letter_code
_entity_poly.pdbx_strand_id
1 'polypeptide(L)'
;AVQMPDNLEQPSHLLMAETARLPQWQPQMQAMKNRRPLAKAEEYYDILTAASCSVDIWRTTYYHIMPDAEAIVHWFRATGLRPFLNRLTEAEQTVFCADYLEKLRTAYPQQADGNVLLAFPRLFFVAEKK
;
A
#
# COMPACT_ATOMS: atom_id res chain seq x y z
N ALA A 1 6.05 -10.39 -19.46
CA ALA A 1 5.18 -10.51 -18.30
C ALA A 1 5.57 -9.46 -17.26
N VAL A 2 4.58 -8.83 -16.65
CA VAL A 2 4.78 -7.79 -15.64
C VAL A 2 3.85 -8.08 -14.46
N GLN A 3 4.37 -7.88 -13.24
CA GLN A 3 3.55 -7.86 -12.04
C GLN A 3 3.91 -6.64 -11.19
N MET A 4 2.93 -6.09 -10.51
CA MET A 4 3.16 -4.91 -9.67
C MET A 4 2.18 -4.88 -8.50
N PRO A 5 2.60 -4.33 -7.34
CA PRO A 5 1.68 -4.13 -6.22
C PRO A 5 0.55 -3.18 -6.64
N ASP A 6 -0.68 -3.50 -6.24
CA ASP A 6 -1.86 -2.70 -6.51
C ASP A 6 -2.64 -2.53 -5.21
N ASN A 7 -1.96 -1.98 -4.21
CA ASN A 7 -2.43 -1.95 -2.83
C ASN A 7 -2.66 -0.55 -2.25
N LEU A 8 -2.59 0.50 -3.07
CA LEU A 8 -2.73 1.88 -2.58
C LEU A 8 -4.12 2.18 -2.04
N GLU A 9 -5.14 1.43 -2.44
CA GLU A 9 -6.51 1.56 -1.94
C GLU A 9 -6.82 0.65 -0.75
N GLN A 10 -5.86 -0.18 -0.35
CA GLN A 10 -6.03 -1.04 0.82
C GLN A 10 -5.94 -0.22 2.12
N PRO A 11 -6.63 -0.65 3.20
CA PRO A 11 -6.60 0.08 4.47
C PRO A 11 -5.20 0.40 4.96
N SER A 12 -4.24 -0.51 4.78
CA SER A 12 -2.85 -0.29 5.18
C SER A 12 -2.24 0.98 4.58
N HIS A 13 -2.55 1.30 3.32
CA HIS A 13 -2.05 2.50 2.65
C HIS A 13 -2.92 3.72 2.87
N LEU A 14 -4.25 3.55 2.86
CA LEU A 14 -5.17 4.65 3.15
C LEU A 14 -4.94 5.21 4.55
N LEU A 15 -4.65 4.35 5.52
CA LEU A 15 -4.40 4.76 6.89
C LEU A 15 -3.06 5.48 7.06
N MET A 16 -2.06 5.20 6.22
CA MET A 16 -0.83 6.00 6.20
C MET A 16 -1.13 7.46 5.87
N ALA A 17 -1.90 7.68 4.81
CA ALA A 17 -2.29 9.02 4.39
C ALA A 17 -3.19 9.70 5.42
N GLU A 18 -4.10 8.97 6.03
CA GLU A 18 -4.96 9.49 7.09
C GLU A 18 -4.17 9.91 8.32
N THR A 19 -3.18 9.12 8.73
CA THR A 19 -2.28 9.46 9.84
C THR A 19 -1.50 10.74 9.52
N ALA A 20 -0.99 10.86 8.30
CA ALA A 20 -0.24 12.03 7.85
C ALA A 20 -1.08 13.31 7.85
N ARG A 21 -2.40 13.21 7.79
CA ARG A 21 -3.32 14.36 7.83
C ARG A 21 -3.65 14.83 9.25
N LEU A 22 -3.24 14.11 10.28
CA LEU A 22 -3.46 14.56 11.66
C LEU A 22 -2.78 15.91 11.86
N PRO A 23 -3.39 16.83 12.63
CA PRO A 23 -2.85 18.20 12.82
C PRO A 23 -1.40 18.22 13.24
N GLN A 24 -0.98 17.28 14.08
CA GLN A 24 0.39 17.19 14.57
C GLN A 24 1.42 16.85 13.50
N TRP A 25 0.99 16.27 12.37
CA TRP A 25 1.88 15.83 11.29
C TRP A 25 1.76 16.69 10.03
N GLN A 26 0.70 17.48 9.90
CA GLN A 26 0.48 18.29 8.71
C GLN A 26 1.66 19.17 8.31
N PRO A 27 2.33 19.91 9.24
CA PRO A 27 3.44 20.76 8.85
C PRO A 27 4.59 20.01 8.17
N GLN A 28 4.90 18.81 8.64
CA GLN A 28 5.98 18.00 8.10
C GLN A 28 5.59 17.35 6.76
N MET A 29 4.29 17.15 6.53
CA MET A 29 3.77 16.41 5.37
C MET A 29 3.26 17.28 4.24
N GLN A 30 3.21 18.60 4.43
CA GLN A 30 2.63 19.55 3.48
C GLN A 30 3.25 19.48 2.07
N ALA A 31 4.57 19.34 1.99
CA ALA A 31 5.29 19.29 0.73
C ALA A 31 5.33 17.88 0.13
N MET A 32 4.74 16.90 0.79
CA MET A 32 4.76 15.52 0.33
C MET A 32 3.78 15.32 -0.81
N LYS A 33 4.30 14.77 -1.91
CA LYS A 33 3.45 14.41 -3.06
C LYS A 33 2.79 13.06 -2.79
N ASN A 34 1.51 12.97 -3.12
CA ASN A 34 0.80 11.71 -3.07
C ASN A 34 1.43 10.71 -4.05
N ARG A 35 1.56 9.48 -3.61
CA ARG A 35 2.01 8.40 -4.48
C ARG A 35 0.98 8.20 -5.59
N ARG A 36 1.48 8.11 -6.83
CA ARG A 36 0.61 7.93 -7.98
C ARG A 36 0.02 6.52 -7.98
N PRO A 37 -1.30 6.36 -8.01
CA PRO A 37 -1.89 5.04 -8.13
C PRO A 37 -1.54 4.43 -9.48
N LEU A 38 -1.58 3.09 -9.57
CA LEU A 38 -1.46 2.41 -10.85
C LEU A 38 -2.60 2.81 -11.77
N ALA A 39 -2.32 2.85 -13.05
CA ALA A 39 -3.38 2.94 -14.04
C ALA A 39 -4.33 1.75 -13.90
N LYS A 40 -5.58 1.93 -14.27
CA LYS A 40 -6.56 0.85 -14.22
C LYS A 40 -6.22 -0.22 -15.27
N ALA A 41 -6.69 -1.44 -15.04
CA ALA A 41 -6.48 -2.54 -15.97
C ALA A 41 -6.95 -2.18 -17.39
N GLU A 42 -8.06 -1.48 -17.51
CA GLU A 42 -8.61 -1.02 -18.79
C GLU A 42 -7.65 -0.08 -19.52
N GLU A 43 -6.97 0.79 -18.79
CA GLU A 43 -6.00 1.72 -19.37
C GLU A 43 -4.76 0.97 -19.91
N TYR A 44 -4.26 -0.01 -19.16
CA TYR A 44 -3.17 -0.87 -19.63
C TYR A 44 -3.58 -1.66 -20.86
N TYR A 45 -4.79 -2.19 -20.85
CA TYR A 45 -5.33 -2.92 -21.99
C TYR A 45 -5.35 -2.06 -23.25
N ASP A 46 -5.87 -0.85 -23.15
CA ASP A 46 -5.95 0.08 -24.27
C ASP A 46 -4.57 0.46 -24.82
N ILE A 47 -3.61 0.75 -23.93
CA ILE A 47 -2.25 1.08 -24.33
C ILE A 47 -1.60 -0.08 -25.09
N LEU A 48 -1.73 -1.29 -24.57
CA LEU A 48 -1.08 -2.47 -25.14
C LEU A 48 -1.73 -2.93 -26.43
N THR A 49 -3.06 -2.84 -26.53
CA THR A 49 -3.76 -3.19 -27.78
C THR A 49 -3.49 -2.16 -28.86
N ALA A 50 -3.36 -0.88 -28.52
CA ALA A 50 -2.95 0.16 -29.46
C ALA A 50 -1.55 -0.06 -30.01
N ALA A 51 -0.68 -0.74 -29.23
CA ALA A 51 0.66 -1.13 -29.66
C ALA A 51 0.68 -2.47 -30.40
N SER A 52 -0.49 -2.97 -30.84
CA SER A 52 -0.64 -4.23 -31.58
C SER A 52 -0.21 -5.46 -30.76
N CYS A 53 -0.49 -5.45 -29.47
CA CYS A 53 -0.23 -6.59 -28.59
C CYS A 53 -1.52 -7.37 -28.32
N SER A 54 -1.40 -8.69 -28.16
CA SER A 54 -2.42 -9.48 -27.48
C SER A 54 -2.13 -9.41 -25.98
N VAL A 55 -3.18 -9.31 -25.16
CA VAL A 55 -3.03 -8.99 -23.74
C VAL A 55 -3.83 -9.95 -22.89
N ASP A 56 -3.21 -10.44 -21.82
CA ASP A 56 -3.87 -11.15 -20.74
C ASP A 56 -3.61 -10.38 -19.45
N ILE A 57 -4.66 -9.94 -18.75
CA ILE A 57 -4.57 -9.13 -17.55
C ILE A 57 -5.39 -9.78 -16.44
N TRP A 58 -4.82 -9.88 -15.26
CA TRP A 58 -5.56 -10.37 -14.08
C TRP A 58 -5.01 -9.76 -12.81
N ARG A 59 -5.81 -9.82 -11.74
CA ARG A 59 -5.40 -9.41 -10.41
C ARG A 59 -5.43 -10.61 -9.48
N THR A 60 -4.37 -10.77 -8.68
CA THR A 60 -4.30 -11.78 -7.63
C THR A 60 -4.15 -11.07 -6.30
N THR A 61 -4.96 -11.45 -5.33
CA THR A 61 -4.83 -10.94 -3.97
C THR A 61 -4.21 -12.02 -3.10
N TYR A 62 -3.03 -11.73 -2.56
CA TYR A 62 -2.37 -12.58 -1.58
C TYR A 62 -2.81 -12.14 -0.19
N TYR A 63 -2.90 -13.09 0.72
CA TYR A 63 -3.18 -12.81 2.12
C TYR A 63 -1.99 -13.25 2.95
N HIS A 64 -1.25 -12.26 3.47
CA HIS A 64 -0.12 -12.53 4.34
C HIS A 64 -0.59 -12.71 5.77
N ILE A 65 -0.20 -13.80 6.39
CA ILE A 65 -0.56 -14.09 7.78
C ILE A 65 0.46 -13.42 8.68
N MET A 66 0.00 -12.50 9.52
CA MET A 66 0.83 -11.73 10.43
C MET A 66 0.45 -12.06 11.87
N PRO A 67 1.43 -12.12 12.80
CA PRO A 67 1.13 -12.42 14.20
C PRO A 67 0.31 -11.31 14.88
N ASP A 68 0.44 -10.06 14.42
CA ASP A 68 -0.27 -8.91 14.99
C ASP A 68 -0.22 -7.73 14.01
N ALA A 69 -0.91 -6.63 14.36
CA ALA A 69 -0.92 -5.42 13.57
C ALA A 69 0.46 -4.72 13.55
N GLU A 70 1.27 -4.91 14.59
CA GLU A 70 2.62 -4.35 14.64
C GLU A 70 3.51 -4.91 13.53
N ALA A 71 3.32 -6.17 13.16
CA ALA A 71 4.03 -6.78 12.05
C ALA A 71 3.72 -6.09 10.72
N ILE A 72 2.51 -5.54 10.55
CA ILE A 72 2.15 -4.76 9.36
C ILE A 72 2.96 -3.46 9.31
N VAL A 73 3.11 -2.76 10.43
CA VAL A 73 3.95 -1.56 10.53
C VAL A 73 5.38 -1.91 10.13
N HIS A 74 5.90 -2.99 10.69
CA HIS A 74 7.26 -3.45 10.41
C HIS A 74 7.44 -3.80 8.93
N TRP A 75 6.45 -4.45 8.33
CA TRP A 75 6.44 -4.79 6.90
C TRP A 75 6.63 -3.57 6.01
N PHE A 76 5.91 -2.48 6.30
CA PHE A 76 5.92 -1.29 5.47
C PHE A 76 6.98 -0.27 5.85
N ARG A 77 7.67 -0.44 6.97
CA ARG A 77 8.63 0.56 7.47
C ARG A 77 9.75 0.87 6.48
N ALA A 78 10.19 -0.12 5.73
CA ALA A 78 11.25 0.03 4.74
C ALA A 78 10.73 0.37 3.33
N THR A 79 9.43 0.37 3.13
CA THR A 79 8.79 0.54 1.82
C THR A 79 7.73 1.65 1.82
N GLY A 80 6.46 1.30 2.01
CA GLY A 80 5.35 2.24 1.92
C GLY A 80 5.37 3.37 2.93
N LEU A 81 5.87 3.13 4.14
CA LEU A 81 6.00 4.17 5.18
C LEU A 81 7.23 5.08 4.97
N ARG A 82 8.21 4.65 4.19
CA ARG A 82 9.47 5.37 4.06
C ARG A 82 9.29 6.84 3.64
N PRO A 83 8.46 7.18 2.64
CA PRO A 83 8.26 8.58 2.28
C PRO A 83 7.77 9.46 3.42
N PHE A 84 6.95 8.89 4.32
CA PHE A 84 6.46 9.60 5.50
C PHE A 84 7.54 9.74 6.56
N LEU A 85 8.22 8.64 6.87
CA LEU A 85 9.22 8.60 7.94
C LEU A 85 10.45 9.46 7.63
N ASN A 86 10.82 9.58 6.37
CA ASN A 86 11.96 10.40 5.96
C ASN A 86 11.78 11.89 6.24
N ARG A 87 10.56 12.34 6.53
CA ARG A 87 10.25 13.73 6.86
C ARG A 87 10.22 13.98 8.36
N LEU A 88 10.48 12.96 9.15
CA LEU A 88 10.34 13.00 10.61
C LEU A 88 11.67 12.69 11.28
N THR A 89 11.86 13.27 12.48
CA THR A 89 12.97 12.87 13.35
C THR A 89 12.72 11.46 13.87
N GLU A 90 13.76 10.83 14.42
CA GLU A 90 13.65 9.48 14.96
C GLU A 90 12.57 9.38 16.06
N ALA A 91 12.51 10.36 16.93
CA ALA A 91 11.48 10.41 17.98
C ALA A 91 10.08 10.58 17.37
N GLU A 92 9.94 11.45 16.36
CA GLU A 92 8.67 11.64 15.65
C GLU A 92 8.23 10.39 14.90
N GLN A 93 9.15 9.64 14.31
CA GLN A 93 8.86 8.38 13.63
C GLN A 93 8.20 7.37 14.58
N THR A 94 8.69 7.28 15.81
CA THR A 94 8.12 6.39 16.83
C THR A 94 6.67 6.74 17.13
N VAL A 95 6.37 8.04 17.30
CA VAL A 95 5.02 8.50 17.58
C VAL A 95 4.10 8.34 16.36
N PHE A 96 4.59 8.66 15.17
CA PHE A 96 3.84 8.48 13.93
C PHE A 96 3.46 7.01 13.72
N CYS A 97 4.39 6.10 13.92
CA CYS A 97 4.13 4.67 13.80
C CYS A 97 3.13 4.19 14.85
N ALA A 98 3.16 4.74 16.06
CA ALA A 98 2.18 4.41 17.10
C ALA A 98 0.76 4.87 16.71
N ASP A 99 0.63 6.07 16.15
CA ASP A 99 -0.66 6.58 15.66
C ASP A 99 -1.21 5.71 14.53
N TYR A 100 -0.35 5.34 13.61
CA TYR A 100 -0.69 4.46 12.50
C TYR A 100 -1.11 3.07 13.00
N LEU A 101 -0.38 2.50 13.96
CA LEU A 101 -0.66 1.21 14.54
C LEU A 101 -2.06 1.14 15.16
N GLU A 102 -2.48 2.17 15.88
CA GLU A 102 -3.82 2.22 16.47
C GLU A 102 -4.92 2.11 15.41
N LYS A 103 -4.72 2.78 14.28
CA LYS A 103 -5.66 2.70 13.16
C LYS A 103 -5.65 1.32 12.51
N LEU A 104 -4.48 0.70 12.39
CA LEU A 104 -4.35 -0.65 11.85
C LEU A 104 -5.07 -1.71 12.69
N ARG A 105 -5.03 -1.57 14.01
CA ARG A 105 -5.70 -2.53 14.91
C ARG A 105 -7.20 -2.58 14.67
N THR A 106 -7.80 -1.46 14.31
CA THR A 106 -9.22 -1.39 13.98
C THR A 106 -9.51 -2.00 12.60
N ALA A 107 -8.66 -1.70 11.62
CA ALA A 107 -8.85 -2.15 10.23
C ALA A 107 -8.48 -3.63 10.04
N TYR A 108 -7.56 -4.15 10.83
CA TYR A 108 -7.08 -5.53 10.75
C TYR A 108 -7.27 -6.23 12.10
N PRO A 109 -8.52 -6.58 12.46
CA PRO A 109 -8.79 -7.26 13.72
C PRO A 109 -8.19 -8.67 13.71
N GLN A 110 -7.90 -9.17 14.91
CA GLN A 110 -7.42 -10.53 15.07
C GLN A 110 -8.45 -11.55 14.60
N GLN A 111 -7.98 -12.56 13.88
CA GLN A 111 -8.80 -13.71 13.53
C GLN A 111 -8.91 -14.65 14.74
N ALA A 112 -9.68 -15.73 14.59
CA ALA A 112 -9.94 -16.66 15.68
C ALA A 112 -8.67 -17.24 16.32
N ASP A 113 -7.59 -17.39 15.55
CA ASP A 113 -6.30 -17.90 16.02
C ASP A 113 -5.35 -16.80 16.56
N GLY A 114 -5.80 -15.54 16.59
CA GLY A 114 -5.01 -14.42 17.08
C GLY A 114 -4.17 -13.73 16.01
N ASN A 115 -4.06 -14.31 14.82
CA ASN A 115 -3.33 -13.70 13.71
C ASN A 115 -4.19 -12.67 12.99
N VAL A 116 -3.55 -11.80 12.21
CA VAL A 116 -4.22 -10.87 11.31
C VAL A 116 -3.87 -11.19 9.88
N LEU A 117 -4.79 -10.88 8.95
CA LEU A 117 -4.57 -11.10 7.52
C LEU A 117 -4.35 -9.78 6.81
N LEU A 118 -3.20 -9.65 6.16
CA LEU A 118 -2.88 -8.50 5.32
C LEU A 118 -3.17 -8.87 3.87
N ALA A 119 -4.22 -8.28 3.29
CA ALA A 119 -4.53 -8.45 1.88
C ALA A 119 -3.53 -7.65 1.05
N PHE A 120 -2.92 -8.30 0.07
CA PHE A 120 -1.92 -7.70 -0.79
C PHE A 120 -2.25 -7.97 -2.26
N PRO A 121 -3.08 -7.12 -2.89
CA PRO A 121 -3.41 -7.31 -4.30
C PRO A 121 -2.25 -6.92 -5.21
N ARG A 122 -2.07 -7.71 -6.26
CA ARG A 122 -1.11 -7.46 -7.33
C ARG A 122 -1.80 -7.54 -8.69
N LEU A 123 -1.42 -6.65 -9.58
CA LEU A 123 -1.86 -6.65 -10.96
C LEU A 123 -0.81 -7.36 -11.81
N PHE A 124 -1.28 -8.28 -12.64
CA PHE A 124 -0.43 -9.04 -13.56
C PHE A 124 -0.90 -8.81 -14.97
N PHE A 125 0.04 -8.71 -15.90
CA PHE A 125 -0.31 -8.82 -17.30
C PHE A 125 0.81 -9.44 -18.13
N VAL A 126 0.40 -10.09 -19.21
CA VAL A 126 1.26 -10.63 -20.25
C VAL A 126 0.83 -9.99 -21.56
N ALA A 127 1.76 -9.41 -22.27
CA ALA A 127 1.50 -8.82 -23.59
C ALA A 127 2.44 -9.47 -24.60
N GLU A 128 1.88 -9.92 -25.70
CA GLU A 128 2.64 -10.49 -26.81
C GLU A 128 2.36 -9.66 -28.06
N LYS A 129 3.42 -9.27 -28.74
CA LYS A 129 3.28 -8.52 -29.98
C LYS A 129 2.73 -9.42 -31.09
N LYS A 130 1.72 -8.94 -31.77
CA LYS A 130 1.13 -9.66 -32.90
C LYS A 130 2.02 -9.64 -34.13
#